data_565c240803e04107d4c5b9bb0380e3e6
#
_entry.id   565c240803e04107d4c5b9bb0380e3e6
#
_cell.length_a   1.000
_cell.length_b   1.000
_cell.length_c   1.000
_cell.angle_alpha   90.00
_cell.angle_beta   90.00
_cell.angle_gamma   90.00
#
_symmetry.space_group_name_H-M   'P 1'
#
loop_
_entity.id
_entity.type
_entity.pdbx_description
1 polymer ?
#
loop_
_entity_poly.entity_id
_entity_poly.type
_entity_poly.pdbx_seq_one_letter_code
_entity_poly.pdbx_strand_id
1 'polypeptide(L)'
;MANLAGELEISPITAKRWLDLLERMYVVFTVWPLSKGLPRAIRKPPKVYFYDTGDILGDEGARAENLVACELKKLAEFREDSEGYNVDLKYIRDKEGREVDFAWIEENKLQELVEVKFSDDSLHKPLIYYAQRLNPNRATQIVFNLKRSFSKARLDVISPIERFGDLLAPGKNK
;
A
#
# COMPACT_ATOMS: atom_id res chain seq x y z
N MET A 1 6.65 -15.26 5.48
CA MET A 1 7.83 -16.10 5.16
C MET A 1 7.56 -17.59 5.36
N ALA A 2 6.98 -18.04 6.49
CA ALA A 2 6.72 -19.47 6.70
C ALA A 2 5.79 -20.09 5.63
N ASN A 3 4.75 -19.39 5.20
CA ASN A 3 3.84 -19.90 4.15
C ASN A 3 4.56 -20.05 2.80
N LEU A 4 5.28 -19.01 2.35
CA LEU A 4 6.05 -19.04 1.11
C LEU A 4 7.13 -20.13 1.14
N ALA A 5 7.82 -20.27 2.27
CA ALA A 5 8.82 -21.32 2.46
C ALA A 5 8.20 -22.73 2.40
N GLY A 6 7.00 -22.89 2.97
CA GLY A 6 6.25 -24.14 2.90
C GLY A 6 5.81 -24.50 1.48
N GLU A 7 5.27 -23.54 0.72
CA GLU A 7 4.86 -23.74 -0.67
C GLU A 7 6.03 -24.09 -1.60
N LEU A 8 7.21 -23.54 -1.33
CA LEU A 8 8.43 -23.78 -2.10
C LEU A 8 9.27 -24.94 -1.55
N GLU A 9 8.84 -25.60 -0.49
CA GLU A 9 9.57 -26.69 0.20
C GLU A 9 11.01 -26.31 0.59
N ILE A 10 11.23 -25.05 0.99
CA ILE A 10 12.53 -24.52 1.41
C ILE A 10 12.48 -23.99 2.85
N SER A 11 13.67 -23.76 3.43
CA SER A 11 13.74 -23.17 4.77
C SER A 11 13.26 -21.69 4.78
N PRO A 12 12.65 -21.18 5.87
CA PRO A 12 12.31 -19.76 6.00
C PRO A 12 13.53 -18.84 5.86
N ILE A 13 14.71 -19.30 6.22
CA ILE A 13 15.99 -18.56 6.07
C ILE A 13 16.34 -18.44 4.58
N THR A 14 16.19 -19.54 3.82
CA THR A 14 16.43 -19.53 2.37
C THR A 14 15.44 -18.62 1.66
N ALA A 15 14.14 -18.72 1.98
CA ALA A 15 13.12 -17.85 1.43
C ALA A 15 13.42 -16.35 1.68
N LYS A 16 13.88 -16.02 2.91
CA LYS A 16 14.30 -14.66 3.23
C LYS A 16 15.48 -14.20 2.38
N ARG A 17 16.53 -15.03 2.24
CA ARG A 17 17.71 -14.70 1.43
C ARG A 17 17.34 -14.45 -0.04
N TRP A 18 16.42 -15.23 -0.59
CA TRP A 18 15.95 -15.05 -1.95
C TRP A 18 15.15 -13.76 -2.10
N LEU A 19 14.29 -13.44 -1.14
CA LEU A 19 13.57 -12.18 -1.14
C LEU A 19 14.53 -10.99 -1.06
N ASP A 20 15.50 -11.02 -0.14
CA ASP A 20 16.52 -9.98 0.00
C ASP A 20 17.34 -9.80 -1.32
N LEU A 21 17.57 -10.89 -2.07
CA LEU A 21 18.24 -10.83 -3.38
C LEU A 21 17.33 -10.16 -4.43
N LEU A 22 16.06 -10.55 -4.51
CA LEU A 22 15.09 -9.97 -5.45
C LEU A 22 14.85 -8.48 -5.17
N GLU A 23 14.83 -8.06 -3.91
CA GLU A 23 14.77 -6.64 -3.54
C GLU A 23 16.00 -5.86 -4.03
N ARG A 24 17.22 -6.40 -3.85
CA ARG A 24 18.46 -5.78 -4.35
C ARG A 24 18.53 -5.69 -5.86
N MET A 25 17.86 -6.59 -6.56
CA MET A 25 17.76 -6.60 -8.03
C MET A 25 16.62 -5.73 -8.55
N TYR A 26 15.87 -5.04 -7.67
CA TYR A 26 14.69 -4.24 -8.03
C TYR A 26 13.62 -5.05 -8.78
N VAL A 27 13.52 -6.36 -8.50
CA VAL A 27 12.43 -7.20 -9.00
C VAL A 27 11.19 -7.01 -8.15
N VAL A 28 11.39 -6.95 -6.83
CA VAL A 28 10.32 -6.75 -5.84
C VAL A 28 10.70 -5.71 -4.80
N PHE A 29 9.71 -5.21 -4.07
CA PHE A 29 9.89 -4.44 -2.85
C PHE A 29 8.91 -4.92 -1.78
N THR A 30 9.22 -4.64 -0.51
CA THR A 30 8.40 -5.08 0.61
C THR A 30 7.73 -3.90 1.33
N VAL A 31 6.48 -4.12 1.72
CA VAL A 31 5.71 -3.19 2.57
C VAL A 31 5.46 -3.88 3.91
N TRP A 32 6.00 -3.29 4.97
CA TRP A 32 5.96 -3.85 6.32
C TRP A 32 4.71 -3.39 7.09
N PRO A 33 4.24 -4.18 8.06
CA PRO A 33 3.09 -3.79 8.86
C PRO A 33 3.41 -2.58 9.75
N LEU A 34 2.42 -1.69 9.92
CA LEU A 34 2.47 -0.60 10.89
C LEU A 34 2.38 -1.17 12.31
N SER A 35 3.45 -0.98 13.11
CA SER A 35 3.55 -1.53 14.47
C SER A 35 3.23 -0.52 15.59
N LYS A 36 3.27 0.79 15.30
CA LYS A 36 3.03 1.85 16.30
C LYS A 36 1.52 2.10 16.52
N GLY A 37 1.10 2.12 17.79
CA GLY A 37 -0.28 2.48 18.15
C GLY A 37 -1.32 1.38 18.00
N LEU A 38 -0.94 0.18 17.56
CA LEU A 38 -1.81 -0.99 17.54
C LEU A 38 -1.45 -1.92 18.70
N PRO A 39 -2.46 -2.43 19.46
CA PRO A 39 -2.20 -3.34 20.56
C PRO A 39 -1.49 -4.59 20.03
N ARG A 40 -0.24 -4.81 20.44
CA ARG A 40 0.63 -5.94 20.10
C ARG A 40 0.49 -6.35 18.62
N ALA A 41 1.12 -5.59 17.73
CA ALA A 41 1.31 -6.03 16.37
C ALA A 41 1.97 -7.41 16.41
N ILE A 42 1.22 -8.44 16.03
CA ILE A 42 1.81 -9.74 15.71
C ILE A 42 2.84 -9.40 14.63
N ARG A 43 4.02 -10.00 14.70
CA ARG A 43 5.02 -9.90 13.62
C ARG A 43 4.43 -10.56 12.37
N LYS A 44 3.60 -9.81 11.67
CA LYS A 44 3.06 -10.22 10.36
C LYS A 44 4.20 -10.14 9.35
N PRO A 45 4.24 -11.06 8.37
CA PRO A 45 5.21 -10.97 7.27
C PRO A 45 4.94 -9.70 6.46
N PRO A 46 5.94 -9.16 5.75
CA PRO A 46 5.71 -8.08 4.81
C PRO A 46 4.81 -8.55 3.66
N LYS A 47 4.07 -7.62 3.07
CA LYS A 47 3.51 -7.79 1.72
C LYS A 47 4.65 -7.59 0.71
N VAL A 48 4.64 -8.36 -0.37
CA VAL A 48 5.64 -8.30 -1.44
C VAL A 48 4.95 -7.81 -2.71
N TYR A 49 5.52 -6.80 -3.34
CA TYR A 49 5.04 -6.22 -4.58
C TYR A 49 6.12 -6.28 -5.65
N PHE A 50 5.74 -6.43 -6.90
CA PHE A 50 6.64 -6.41 -8.05
C PHE A 50 6.80 -4.97 -8.56
N TYR A 51 8.02 -4.60 -8.96
CA TYR A 51 8.22 -3.34 -9.68
C TYR A 51 7.58 -3.37 -11.06
N ASP A 52 7.56 -4.53 -11.73
CA ASP A 52 6.80 -4.72 -12.97
C ASP A 52 5.44 -5.36 -12.67
N THR A 53 4.37 -4.60 -12.85
CA THR A 53 3.00 -5.08 -12.64
C THR A 53 2.60 -6.16 -13.65
N GLY A 54 3.31 -6.26 -14.79
CA GLY A 54 3.12 -7.32 -15.79
C GLY A 54 3.47 -8.71 -15.28
N ASP A 55 4.36 -8.83 -14.29
CA ASP A 55 4.79 -10.09 -13.70
C ASP A 55 3.71 -10.73 -12.79
N ILE A 56 2.61 -10.03 -12.52
CA ILE A 56 1.56 -10.53 -11.64
C ILE A 56 0.63 -11.45 -12.40
N LEU A 57 0.67 -12.73 -12.06
CA LEU A 57 -0.23 -13.76 -12.57
C LEU A 57 -1.58 -13.80 -11.84
N GLY A 58 -1.80 -12.92 -10.88
CA GLY A 58 -3.01 -12.83 -10.08
C GLY A 58 -4.21 -12.23 -10.81
N ASP A 59 -5.28 -12.05 -10.05
CA ASP A 59 -6.49 -11.39 -10.51
C ASP A 59 -6.31 -9.87 -10.69
N GLU A 60 -7.36 -9.21 -11.19
CA GLU A 60 -7.36 -7.76 -11.42
C GLU A 60 -7.19 -6.96 -10.12
N GLY A 61 -7.67 -7.48 -8.99
CA GLY A 61 -7.49 -6.88 -7.67
C GLY A 61 -6.02 -6.86 -7.26
N ALA A 62 -5.32 -7.99 -7.39
CA ALA A 62 -3.89 -8.09 -7.09
C ALA A 62 -3.05 -7.15 -7.99
N ARG A 63 -3.37 -7.08 -9.28
CA ARG A 63 -2.72 -6.15 -10.22
C ARG A 63 -2.98 -4.70 -9.86
N ALA A 64 -4.22 -4.36 -9.51
CA ALA A 64 -4.60 -3.02 -9.08
C ALA A 64 -3.86 -2.61 -7.80
N GLU A 65 -3.81 -3.47 -6.79
CA GLU A 65 -3.09 -3.23 -5.55
C GLU A 65 -1.58 -3.02 -5.81
N ASN A 66 -0.97 -3.87 -6.63
CA ASN A 66 0.44 -3.75 -6.98
C ASN A 66 0.74 -2.44 -7.74
N LEU A 67 -0.11 -2.04 -8.68
CA LEU A 67 0.07 -0.78 -9.40
C LEU A 67 0.03 0.41 -8.44
N VAL A 68 -0.92 0.43 -7.50
CA VAL A 68 -1.00 1.48 -6.48
C VAL A 68 0.23 1.44 -5.55
N ALA A 69 0.72 0.23 -5.19
CA ALA A 69 1.95 0.08 -4.42
C ALA A 69 3.15 0.71 -5.13
N CYS A 70 3.31 0.48 -6.44
CA CYS A 70 4.38 1.07 -7.26
C CYS A 70 4.28 2.61 -7.31
N GLU A 71 3.07 3.16 -7.53
CA GLU A 71 2.88 4.60 -7.56
C GLU A 71 3.14 5.27 -6.21
N LEU A 72 2.70 4.65 -5.11
CA LEU A 72 3.01 5.13 -3.76
C LEU A 72 4.51 5.04 -3.45
N LYS A 73 5.17 3.94 -3.83
CA LYS A 73 6.62 3.76 -3.65
C LYS A 73 7.40 4.82 -4.42
N LYS A 74 7.07 5.04 -5.69
CA LYS A 74 7.67 6.09 -6.52
C LYS A 74 7.48 7.48 -5.92
N LEU A 75 6.28 7.78 -5.42
CA LEU A 75 6.00 9.05 -4.75
C LEU A 75 6.82 9.21 -3.46
N ALA A 76 6.97 8.14 -2.67
CA ALA A 76 7.78 8.16 -1.46
C ALA A 76 9.24 8.49 -1.78
N GLU A 77 9.84 7.77 -2.73
CA GLU A 77 11.22 8.01 -3.19
C GLU A 77 11.40 9.43 -3.74
N PHE A 78 10.45 9.92 -4.53
CA PHE A 78 10.49 11.29 -5.04
C PHE A 78 10.51 12.31 -3.90
N ARG A 79 9.66 12.15 -2.88
CA ARG A 79 9.62 13.07 -1.74
C ARG A 79 10.88 12.99 -0.88
N GLU A 80 11.45 11.81 -0.72
CA GLU A 80 12.72 11.62 -0.02
C GLU A 80 13.88 12.29 -0.76
N ASP A 81 14.00 12.02 -2.07
CA ASP A 81 15.14 12.46 -2.87
C ASP A 81 15.08 13.95 -3.24
N SER A 82 13.90 14.49 -3.53
CA SER A 82 13.75 15.86 -4.02
C SER A 82 13.36 16.87 -2.95
N GLU A 83 12.63 16.44 -1.92
CA GLU A 83 12.08 17.34 -0.89
C GLU A 83 12.66 17.08 0.50
N GLY A 84 13.40 15.97 0.68
CA GLY A 84 14.08 15.64 1.94
C GLY A 84 13.16 15.14 3.05
N TYR A 85 11.92 14.75 2.74
CA TYR A 85 11.01 14.15 3.71
C TYR A 85 11.38 12.70 3.99
N ASN A 86 11.21 12.25 5.23
CA ASN A 86 11.28 10.82 5.57
C ASN A 86 9.90 10.20 5.39
N VAL A 87 9.76 9.28 4.44
CA VAL A 87 8.49 8.65 4.09
C VAL A 87 8.54 7.14 4.30
N ASP A 88 7.62 6.63 5.09
CA ASP A 88 7.42 5.20 5.32
C ASP A 88 6.10 4.73 4.69
N LEU A 89 6.16 3.76 3.79
CA LEU A 89 4.98 3.04 3.31
C LEU A 89 4.81 1.76 4.11
N LYS A 90 3.67 1.62 4.79
CA LYS A 90 3.32 0.47 5.64
C LYS A 90 1.95 -0.06 5.22
N TYR A 91 1.54 -1.23 5.77
CA TYR A 91 0.17 -1.70 5.73
C TYR A 91 -0.38 -1.93 7.14
N ILE A 92 -1.69 -2.06 7.28
CA ILE A 92 -2.31 -2.35 8.57
C ILE A 92 -2.99 -3.71 8.51
N ARG A 93 -2.71 -4.56 9.50
CA ARG A 93 -3.44 -5.82 9.71
C ARG A 93 -3.43 -6.21 11.18
N ASP A 94 -4.61 -6.33 11.77
CA ASP A 94 -4.76 -6.74 13.17
C ASP A 94 -4.97 -8.26 13.35
N LYS A 95 -5.28 -8.65 14.57
CA LYS A 95 -5.53 -10.05 14.94
C LYS A 95 -6.88 -10.56 14.45
N GLU A 96 -7.84 -9.67 14.33
CA GLU A 96 -9.19 -9.94 13.86
C GLU A 96 -9.25 -10.02 12.32
N GLY A 97 -8.11 -9.84 11.64
CA GLY A 97 -8.01 -9.93 10.21
C GLY A 97 -8.42 -8.66 9.45
N ARG A 98 -8.73 -7.56 10.18
CA ARG A 98 -9.00 -6.28 9.52
C ARG A 98 -7.72 -5.76 8.90
N GLU A 99 -7.77 -5.39 7.64
CA GLU A 99 -6.62 -4.94 6.87
C GLU A 99 -6.94 -3.64 6.13
N VAL A 100 -5.91 -2.79 5.98
CA VAL A 100 -5.87 -1.65 5.07
C VAL A 100 -4.57 -1.76 4.29
N ASP A 101 -4.66 -1.67 2.97
CA ASP A 101 -3.56 -2.00 2.07
C ASP A 101 -2.34 -1.12 2.28
N PHE A 102 -2.53 0.20 2.46
CA PHE A 102 -1.41 1.11 2.67
C PHE A 102 -1.69 2.15 3.76
N ALA A 103 -0.64 2.48 4.49
CA ALA A 103 -0.54 3.58 5.44
C ALA A 103 0.69 4.42 5.06
N TRP A 104 0.45 5.65 4.61
CA TRP A 104 1.46 6.63 4.27
C TRP A 104 1.86 7.40 5.52
N ILE A 105 3.12 7.29 5.91
CA ILE A 105 3.66 7.95 7.08
C ILE A 105 4.76 8.89 6.63
N GLU A 106 4.63 10.16 6.96
CA GLU A 106 5.62 11.19 6.66
C GLU A 106 6.05 11.87 7.95
N GLU A 107 7.36 12.00 8.17
CA GLU A 107 7.92 12.55 9.40
C GLU A 107 7.35 11.90 10.67
N ASN A 108 7.24 10.57 10.65
CA ASN A 108 6.65 9.75 11.73
C ASN A 108 5.17 10.03 12.04
N LYS A 109 4.45 10.75 11.18
CA LYS A 109 3.01 11.03 11.31
C LYS A 109 2.24 10.30 10.22
N LEU A 110 1.15 9.64 10.60
CA LEU A 110 0.24 9.02 9.65
C LEU A 110 -0.51 10.10 8.87
N GLN A 111 -0.24 10.20 7.58
CA GLN A 111 -0.85 11.18 6.70
C GLN A 111 -2.07 10.60 5.99
N GLU A 112 -1.95 9.41 5.44
CA GLU A 112 -3.02 8.82 4.65
C GLU A 112 -3.15 7.32 4.89
N LEU A 113 -4.40 6.82 4.87
CA LEU A 113 -4.74 5.42 4.73
C LEU A 113 -5.31 5.19 3.34
N VAL A 114 -4.83 4.16 2.65
CA VAL A 114 -5.26 3.82 1.29
C VAL A 114 -5.72 2.38 1.22
N GLU A 115 -6.91 2.19 0.67
CA GLU A 115 -7.48 0.89 0.32
C GLU A 115 -7.65 0.82 -1.19
N VAL A 116 -7.41 -0.32 -1.80
CA VAL A 116 -7.50 -0.52 -3.25
C VAL A 116 -8.59 -1.53 -3.59
N LYS A 117 -9.44 -1.19 -4.53
CA LYS A 117 -10.47 -2.08 -5.08
C LYS A 117 -10.45 -2.00 -6.60
N PHE A 118 -10.70 -3.12 -7.27
CA PHE A 118 -10.81 -3.10 -8.72
C PHE A 118 -12.15 -2.50 -9.17
N SER A 119 -13.27 -2.95 -8.62
CA SER A 119 -14.61 -2.50 -9.04
C SER A 119 -15.61 -2.27 -7.92
N ASP A 120 -15.31 -2.71 -6.68
CA ASP A 120 -16.22 -2.51 -5.54
C ASP A 120 -16.03 -1.10 -4.96
N ASP A 121 -17.04 -0.25 -5.12
CA ASP A 121 -17.07 1.12 -4.60
C ASP A 121 -17.76 1.23 -3.23
N SER A 122 -18.22 0.10 -2.66
CA SER A 122 -18.73 0.11 -1.29
C SER A 122 -17.62 0.43 -0.29
N LEU A 123 -17.94 1.25 0.72
CA LEU A 123 -16.94 1.69 1.69
C LEU A 123 -16.37 0.52 2.48
N HIS A 124 -15.05 0.35 2.42
CA HIS A 124 -14.33 -0.71 3.12
C HIS A 124 -14.39 -0.52 4.63
N LYS A 125 -15.03 -1.46 5.33
CA LYS A 125 -15.26 -1.36 6.79
C LYS A 125 -13.97 -1.22 7.61
N PRO A 126 -12.88 -1.98 7.34
CA PRO A 126 -11.59 -1.77 7.99
C PRO A 126 -11.01 -0.37 7.79
N LEU A 127 -11.13 0.20 6.58
CA LEU A 127 -10.67 1.57 6.31
C LEU A 127 -11.41 2.59 7.18
N ILE A 128 -12.75 2.48 7.27
CA ILE A 128 -13.58 3.33 8.17
C ILE A 128 -13.11 3.19 9.62
N TYR A 129 -12.95 1.95 10.08
CA TYR A 129 -12.54 1.67 11.44
C TYR A 129 -11.19 2.31 11.79
N TYR A 130 -10.19 2.13 10.92
CA TYR A 130 -8.85 2.68 11.17
C TYR A 130 -8.78 4.18 10.95
N ALA A 131 -9.54 4.75 10.02
CA ALA A 131 -9.64 6.20 9.84
C ALA A 131 -10.16 6.88 11.11
N GLN A 132 -11.18 6.31 11.76
CA GLN A 132 -11.71 6.83 13.02
C GLN A 132 -10.74 6.66 14.20
N ARG A 133 -10.01 5.55 14.25
CA ARG A 133 -9.12 5.21 15.36
C ARG A 133 -7.77 5.90 15.31
N LEU A 134 -7.17 5.99 14.12
CA LEU A 134 -5.83 6.54 13.92
C LEU A 134 -5.83 8.00 13.50
N ASN A 135 -7.01 8.52 13.10
CA ASN A 135 -7.24 9.89 12.70
C ASN A 135 -6.18 10.44 11.72
N PRO A 136 -5.96 9.78 10.54
CA PRO A 136 -5.06 10.29 9.51
C PRO A 136 -5.59 11.60 8.94
N ASN A 137 -4.72 12.36 8.26
CA ASN A 137 -5.16 13.55 7.55
C ASN A 137 -6.11 13.22 6.39
N ARG A 138 -5.92 12.03 5.78
CA ARG A 138 -6.72 11.54 4.66
C ARG A 138 -6.98 10.03 4.78
N ALA A 139 -8.15 9.60 4.30
CA ALA A 139 -8.47 8.19 4.12
C ALA A 139 -9.10 8.01 2.74
N THR A 140 -8.47 7.20 1.89
CA THR A 140 -8.80 7.10 0.48
C THR A 140 -9.06 5.64 0.10
N GLN A 141 -10.16 5.41 -0.59
CA GLN A 141 -10.40 4.16 -1.30
C GLN A 141 -10.23 4.41 -2.80
N ILE A 142 -9.22 3.78 -3.39
CA ILE A 142 -8.93 3.86 -4.82
C ILE A 142 -9.67 2.74 -5.54
N VAL A 143 -10.54 3.09 -6.49
CA VAL A 143 -11.35 2.13 -7.25
C VAL A 143 -11.08 2.28 -8.74
N PHE A 144 -10.62 1.21 -9.40
CA PHE A 144 -10.21 1.26 -10.80
C PHE A 144 -11.38 1.44 -11.76
N ASN A 145 -12.46 0.68 -11.57
CA ASN A 145 -13.68 0.78 -12.38
C ASN A 145 -14.72 1.71 -11.76
N LEU A 146 -14.27 2.84 -11.18
CA LEU A 146 -15.13 3.81 -10.56
C LEU A 146 -15.90 4.62 -11.61
N LYS A 147 -17.23 4.68 -11.49
CA LYS A 147 -18.07 5.48 -12.38
C LYS A 147 -18.04 6.97 -12.03
N ARG A 148 -17.98 7.28 -10.74
CA ARG A 148 -17.98 8.66 -10.24
C ARG A 148 -17.37 8.70 -8.85
N SER A 149 -16.47 9.63 -8.63
CA SER A 149 -15.86 9.90 -7.33
C SER A 149 -16.87 10.50 -6.35
N PHE A 150 -16.74 10.15 -5.09
CA PHE A 150 -17.58 10.68 -4.01
C PHE A 150 -16.82 10.63 -2.67
N SER A 151 -17.27 11.45 -1.73
CA SER A 151 -16.80 11.43 -0.35
C SER A 151 -17.93 11.08 0.61
N LYS A 152 -17.66 10.17 1.54
CA LYS A 152 -18.63 9.78 2.58
C LYS A 152 -17.89 9.35 3.84
N ALA A 153 -18.39 9.73 5.02
CA ALA A 153 -17.83 9.38 6.32
C ALA A 153 -16.33 9.73 6.46
N ARG A 154 -15.87 10.85 5.90
CA ARG A 154 -14.49 11.31 5.83
C ARG A 154 -13.56 10.40 5.01
N LEU A 155 -14.10 9.59 4.15
CA LEU A 155 -13.36 8.81 3.17
C LEU A 155 -13.62 9.38 1.78
N ASP A 156 -12.56 9.45 0.99
CA ASP A 156 -12.64 9.77 -0.43
C ASP A 156 -12.61 8.46 -1.22
N VAL A 157 -13.59 8.26 -2.09
CA VAL A 157 -13.63 7.15 -3.06
C VAL A 157 -13.36 7.75 -4.43
N ILE A 158 -12.18 7.47 -4.97
CA ILE A 158 -11.65 8.13 -6.17
C ILE A 158 -11.02 7.12 -7.12
N SER A 159 -10.85 7.53 -8.38
CA SER A 159 -10.12 6.72 -9.36
C SER A 159 -8.60 6.84 -9.20
N PRO A 160 -7.81 5.89 -9.73
CA PRO A 160 -6.34 6.01 -9.76
C PRO A 160 -5.87 7.27 -10.49
N ILE A 161 -6.55 7.66 -11.58
CA ILE A 161 -6.20 8.86 -12.34
C ILE A 161 -6.39 10.12 -11.49
N GLU A 162 -7.46 10.18 -10.71
CA GLU A 162 -7.72 11.31 -9.82
C GLU A 162 -6.71 11.36 -8.66
N ARG A 163 -6.25 10.19 -8.16
CA ARG A 163 -5.25 10.13 -7.09
C ARG A 163 -3.84 10.49 -7.55
N PHE A 164 -3.46 10.05 -8.74
CA PHE A 164 -2.08 10.13 -9.24
C PHE A 164 -1.92 11.00 -10.50
N GLY A 165 -3.01 11.52 -11.08
CA GLY A 165 -3.01 12.22 -12.36
C GLY A 165 -2.13 13.47 -12.39
N ASP A 166 -2.03 14.19 -11.30
CA ASP A 166 -1.14 15.35 -11.20
C ASP A 166 0.36 14.98 -11.27
N LEU A 167 0.70 13.74 -10.91
CA LEU A 167 2.07 13.20 -11.04
C LEU A 167 2.41 12.84 -12.50
N LEU A 168 1.38 12.59 -13.32
CA LEU A 168 1.52 12.22 -14.73
C LEU A 168 1.42 13.44 -15.66
N ALA A 169 0.99 14.60 -15.16
CA ALA A 169 0.93 15.81 -15.95
C ALA A 169 2.35 16.34 -16.17
N PRO A 170 2.83 16.50 -17.43
CA PRO A 170 4.11 17.13 -17.69
C PRO A 170 4.10 18.52 -17.08
N GLY A 171 5.08 18.78 -16.23
CA GLY A 171 5.20 19.91 -15.31
C GLY A 171 4.54 21.21 -15.78
N LYS A 172 3.52 21.62 -15.08
CA LYS A 172 3.15 23.03 -15.02
C LYS A 172 4.14 23.68 -14.03
N ASN A 173 5.35 23.93 -14.51
CA ASN A 173 6.24 24.87 -13.83
C ASN A 173 5.52 26.22 -13.74
N LYS A 174 5.19 26.62 -12.52
CA LYS A 174 4.95 28.02 -12.18
C LYS A 174 6.21 28.58 -11.56
#